data_5401c6f04412f96f7eb1be2eadfb1b8b
#
_entry.id   5401c6f04412f96f7eb1be2eadfb1b8b
#
_cell.length_a   1.000
_cell.length_b   1.000
_cell.length_c   1.000
_cell.angle_alpha   90.00
_cell.angle_beta   90.00
_cell.angle_gamma   90.00
#
_symmetry.space_group_name_H-M   'P 1'
#
loop_
_entity.id
_entity.type
_entity.pdbx_description
1 polymer ?
#
loop_
_entity_poly.entity_id
_entity_poly.type
_entity_poly.pdbx_seq_one_letter_code
_entity_poly.pdbx_strand_id
1 'polypeptide(L)'
;GETDDLYTIFINGEMIGRKEYWGFASTKYKFNSDVLKKGENTVSIRFIDVWGNGGLDPDPRRGIYSGDKKIISLSDQWKLNIICYQTSGDFYILKTIGEKIAIPSPNRMPHSPHSPTTLYNGMISPLSKYSLKGFIWYQGESNQGRAEQYKTLFPAVIDSWRSQWANENLPFYYAQIAPFGGYDNRTESSDRITSAELRESQMLTMKKSNVGMAITTDLGDPKSIHPPKKKEVGDRLALWALNKDYNFKDLVHSGPIYKSVDFNNGKALVSFDYADSGLYCPDDKIEHFEIAGRDKKYYPAESKIIGNRVVVWSAEVKKPKSVRLGWKNYFKINLFNKEGLPASSFRSKE
;
A
#
# COMPACT_ATOMS: atom_id res chain seq x y z
N GLY A 1 -21.25 14.06 1.65
CA GLY A 1 -20.31 13.72 2.71
C GLY A 1 -19.36 12.61 2.26
N GLU A 2 -18.27 12.49 2.94
CA GLU A 2 -17.31 11.41 2.67
C GLU A 2 -17.61 10.25 3.61
N THR A 3 -17.57 9.05 3.08
CA THR A 3 -17.58 7.79 3.82
C THR A 3 -16.82 6.75 3.02
N ASP A 4 -16.14 5.84 3.68
CA ASP A 4 -15.48 4.68 3.06
C ASP A 4 -16.44 3.52 2.79
N ASP A 5 -17.64 3.55 3.40
CA ASP A 5 -18.67 2.53 3.26
C ASP A 5 -19.35 2.46 1.88
N LEU A 6 -19.92 1.29 1.60
CA LEU A 6 -20.87 1.14 0.50
C LEU A 6 -22.24 1.67 0.92
N TYR A 7 -22.93 2.38 0.03
CA TYR A 7 -24.26 2.85 0.36
C TYR A 7 -25.19 3.00 -0.86
N THR A 8 -26.49 2.98 -0.57
CA THR A 8 -27.54 3.30 -1.54
C THR A 8 -28.45 4.37 -0.95
N ILE A 9 -28.72 5.42 -1.72
CA ILE A 9 -29.58 6.56 -1.34
C ILE A 9 -30.94 6.41 -1.98
N PHE A 10 -31.98 6.64 -1.21
CA PHE A 10 -33.37 6.67 -1.65
C PHE A 10 -34.03 7.99 -1.23
N ILE A 11 -34.89 8.52 -2.07
CA ILE A 11 -35.82 9.60 -1.74
C ILE A 11 -37.24 9.07 -2.00
N ASN A 12 -38.08 9.11 -0.98
CA ASN A 12 -39.46 8.60 -1.03
C ASN A 12 -39.56 7.14 -1.53
N GLY A 13 -38.55 6.34 -1.29
CA GLY A 13 -38.45 4.94 -1.70
C GLY A 13 -37.85 4.74 -3.11
N GLU A 14 -37.64 5.79 -3.87
CA GLU A 14 -37.00 5.72 -5.18
C GLU A 14 -35.48 5.82 -5.04
N MET A 15 -34.75 4.92 -5.71
CA MET A 15 -33.29 4.89 -5.66
C MET A 15 -32.69 6.03 -6.49
N ILE A 16 -31.95 6.91 -5.82
CA ILE A 16 -31.31 8.07 -6.44
C ILE A 16 -29.88 7.76 -6.89
N GLY A 17 -29.19 6.91 -6.13
CA GLY A 17 -27.82 6.55 -6.46
C GLY A 17 -27.21 5.60 -5.45
N ARG A 18 -26.05 5.07 -5.82
CA ARG A 18 -25.31 4.14 -4.98
C ARG A 18 -23.82 4.32 -5.15
N LYS A 19 -23.06 3.98 -4.11
CA LYS A 19 -21.61 3.86 -4.10
C LYS A 19 -21.26 2.39 -3.95
N GLU A 20 -20.61 1.83 -4.96
CA GLU A 20 -20.30 0.40 -5.07
C GLU A 20 -18.80 0.10 -4.88
N TYR A 21 -18.01 1.07 -4.43
CA TYR A 21 -16.56 0.91 -4.21
C TYR A 21 -16.18 1.42 -2.84
N TRP A 22 -15.17 0.78 -2.27
CA TRP A 22 -14.56 1.19 -1.01
C TRP A 22 -13.63 2.38 -1.22
N GLY A 23 -13.58 3.28 -0.25
CA GLY A 23 -12.70 4.43 -0.23
C GLY A 23 -13.45 5.75 -0.05
N PHE A 24 -12.74 6.75 0.44
CA PHE A 24 -13.29 8.08 0.68
C PHE A 24 -13.58 8.79 -0.64
N ALA A 25 -14.84 9.16 -0.86
CA ALA A 25 -15.25 9.97 -1.98
C ALA A 25 -16.45 10.83 -1.62
N SER A 26 -16.40 12.10 -1.98
CA SER A 26 -17.56 12.96 -1.96
C SER A 26 -18.35 12.73 -3.25
N THR A 27 -19.58 12.24 -3.13
CA THR A 27 -20.41 11.90 -4.27
C THR A 27 -21.61 12.84 -4.40
N LYS A 28 -21.95 13.19 -5.65
CA LYS A 28 -23.13 13.96 -6.00
C LYS A 28 -23.99 13.13 -6.96
N TYR A 29 -25.26 13.00 -6.66
CA TYR A 29 -26.23 12.33 -7.53
C TYR A 29 -27.22 13.34 -8.07
N LYS A 30 -27.57 13.19 -9.35
CA LYS A 30 -28.62 13.98 -9.99
C LYS A 30 -29.90 13.15 -10.01
N PHE A 31 -31.00 13.77 -9.72
CA PHE A 31 -32.34 13.14 -9.80
C PHE A 31 -33.38 14.12 -10.30
N ASN A 32 -34.49 13.60 -10.79
CA ASN A 32 -35.58 14.41 -11.29
C ASN A 32 -36.41 14.95 -10.11
N SER A 33 -36.92 16.19 -10.23
CA SER A 33 -37.69 16.85 -9.17
C SER A 33 -39.03 16.21 -8.86
N ASP A 34 -39.59 15.38 -9.75
CA ASP A 34 -40.83 14.62 -9.57
C ASP A 34 -40.75 13.55 -8.46
N VAL A 35 -39.53 13.16 -8.08
CA VAL A 35 -39.28 12.30 -6.90
C VAL A 35 -39.70 13.01 -5.60
N LEU A 36 -39.65 14.35 -5.57
CA LEU A 36 -40.02 15.16 -4.41
C LEU A 36 -41.49 15.39 -4.35
N LYS A 37 -42.06 15.26 -3.14
CA LYS A 37 -43.49 15.52 -2.86
C LYS A 37 -43.64 16.90 -2.21
N LYS A 38 -44.81 17.52 -2.40
CA LYS A 38 -45.16 18.71 -1.65
C LYS A 38 -45.35 18.34 -0.18
N GLY A 39 -44.62 18.97 0.73
CA GLY A 39 -44.65 18.67 2.15
C GLY A 39 -43.52 17.75 2.58
N GLU A 40 -43.83 16.72 3.37
CA GLU A 40 -42.83 15.83 3.95
C GLU A 40 -42.22 14.88 2.92
N ASN A 41 -40.88 14.75 2.96
CA ASN A 41 -40.11 13.83 2.12
C ASN A 41 -39.21 12.99 3.00
N THR A 42 -39.09 11.72 2.65
CA THR A 42 -38.21 10.80 3.36
C THR A 42 -36.93 10.56 2.56
N VAL A 43 -35.78 10.86 3.14
CA VAL A 43 -34.51 10.47 2.60
C VAL A 43 -34.00 9.28 3.40
N SER A 44 -33.69 8.18 2.74
CA SER A 44 -33.15 6.97 3.38
C SER A 44 -31.79 6.62 2.78
N ILE A 45 -30.86 6.23 3.61
CA ILE A 45 -29.55 5.76 3.16
C ILE A 45 -29.33 4.37 3.77
N ARG A 46 -29.17 3.36 2.91
CA ARG A 46 -28.79 2.01 3.32
C ARG A 46 -27.29 1.91 3.24
N PHE A 47 -26.63 1.69 4.38
CA PHE A 47 -25.21 1.45 4.49
C PHE A 47 -24.90 -0.05 4.59
N ILE A 48 -23.75 -0.42 4.05
CA ILE A 48 -23.09 -1.67 4.32
C ILE A 48 -21.71 -1.30 4.87
N ASP A 49 -21.58 -1.33 6.18
CA ASP A 49 -20.34 -1.12 6.91
C ASP A 49 -19.76 -2.49 7.27
N VAL A 50 -18.54 -2.74 6.86
CA VAL A 50 -17.82 -3.99 7.17
C VAL A 50 -16.53 -3.73 7.94
N TRP A 51 -16.15 -2.47 8.11
CA TRP A 51 -14.92 -2.12 8.80
C TRP A 51 -14.89 -0.67 9.27
N GLY A 52 -14.39 -0.46 10.50
CA GLY A 52 -14.15 0.87 11.06
C GLY A 52 -15.37 1.46 11.78
N ASN A 53 -15.46 2.78 11.76
CA ASN A 53 -16.58 3.54 12.31
C ASN A 53 -17.53 3.88 11.16
N GLY A 54 -18.43 2.97 10.84
CA GLY A 54 -19.41 3.18 9.76
C GLY A 54 -20.33 4.38 10.00
N GLY A 55 -20.82 4.93 8.91
CA GLY A 55 -21.81 5.99 8.94
C GLY A 55 -21.51 7.20 8.09
N LEU A 56 -22.17 8.29 8.40
CA LEU A 56 -22.02 9.58 7.75
C LEU A 56 -21.25 10.54 8.67
N ASP A 57 -20.05 10.91 8.29
CA ASP A 57 -19.34 11.99 8.97
C ASP A 57 -20.14 13.30 8.91
N PRO A 58 -20.10 14.12 9.94
CA PRO A 58 -20.72 15.45 9.90
C PRO A 58 -20.14 16.27 8.74
N ASP A 59 -20.98 16.62 7.77
CA ASP A 59 -20.57 17.47 6.64
C ASP A 59 -21.63 18.54 6.40
N PRO A 60 -21.30 19.82 6.65
CA PRO A 60 -22.24 20.93 6.45
C PRO A 60 -22.63 21.12 4.97
N ARG A 61 -21.89 20.53 4.04
CA ARG A 61 -22.22 20.57 2.60
C ARG A 61 -23.31 19.57 2.21
N ARG A 62 -23.66 18.62 3.09
CA ARG A 62 -24.68 17.61 2.80
C ARG A 62 -26.04 18.26 2.65
N GLY A 63 -26.73 17.97 1.55
CA GLY A 63 -28.02 18.58 1.27
C GLY A 63 -28.55 18.24 -0.11
N ILE A 64 -29.77 18.70 -0.39
CA ILE A 64 -30.38 18.71 -1.72
C ILE A 64 -30.19 20.11 -2.30
N TYR A 65 -29.79 20.16 -3.55
CA TYR A 65 -29.43 21.38 -4.26
C TYR A 65 -30.24 21.56 -5.54
N SER A 66 -30.54 22.82 -5.90
CA SER A 66 -31.00 23.21 -7.24
C SER A 66 -29.91 24.10 -7.83
N GLY A 67 -29.17 23.57 -8.81
CA GLY A 67 -27.91 24.18 -9.22
C GLY A 67 -26.93 24.23 -8.03
N ASP A 68 -26.39 25.40 -7.76
CA ASP A 68 -25.44 25.59 -6.63
C ASP A 68 -26.14 26.02 -5.32
N LYS A 69 -27.45 26.24 -5.36
CA LYS A 69 -28.22 26.65 -4.18
C LYS A 69 -28.68 25.44 -3.38
N LYS A 70 -28.23 25.34 -2.11
CA LYS A 70 -28.77 24.35 -1.18
C LYS A 70 -30.19 24.69 -0.81
N ILE A 71 -31.12 23.74 -1.06
CA ILE A 71 -32.56 23.90 -0.77
C ILE A 71 -32.90 23.22 0.56
N ILE A 72 -32.33 22.05 0.83
CA ILE A 72 -32.59 21.27 2.03
C ILE A 72 -31.25 20.85 2.64
N SER A 73 -31.05 21.11 3.93
CA SER A 73 -29.92 20.58 4.69
C SER A 73 -30.19 19.13 5.06
N LEU A 74 -29.18 18.29 4.94
CA LEU A 74 -29.20 16.90 5.38
C LEU A 74 -28.06 16.63 6.39
N SER A 75 -27.56 17.71 7.03
CA SER A 75 -26.48 17.64 8.03
C SER A 75 -26.98 17.48 9.46
N ASP A 76 -28.27 17.45 9.68
CA ASP A 76 -28.91 17.32 10.98
C ASP A 76 -28.95 15.86 11.48
N GLN A 77 -29.70 15.60 12.53
CA GLN A 77 -29.82 14.27 13.13
C GLN A 77 -30.56 13.28 12.20
N TRP A 78 -30.00 12.08 12.10
CA TRP A 78 -30.59 10.96 11.38
C TRP A 78 -31.15 9.93 12.36
N LYS A 79 -32.24 9.28 11.96
CA LYS A 79 -32.73 8.09 12.66
C LYS A 79 -31.98 6.88 12.13
N LEU A 80 -31.28 6.16 13.00
CA LEU A 80 -30.57 4.93 12.64
C LEU A 80 -31.46 3.72 12.91
N ASN A 81 -31.52 2.80 11.95
CA ASN A 81 -32.11 1.48 12.11
C ASN A 81 -31.13 0.42 11.64
N ILE A 82 -30.73 -0.46 12.53
CA ILE A 82 -29.88 -1.60 12.19
C ILE A 82 -30.79 -2.75 11.77
N ILE A 83 -30.67 -3.22 10.54
CA ILE A 83 -31.50 -4.29 9.99
C ILE A 83 -30.81 -5.66 10.03
N CYS A 84 -29.49 -5.66 10.01
CA CYS A 84 -28.70 -6.88 10.22
C CYS A 84 -27.33 -6.52 10.77
N TYR A 85 -26.70 -7.49 11.43
CA TYR A 85 -25.31 -7.42 11.81
C TYR A 85 -24.67 -8.81 11.69
N GLN A 86 -23.36 -8.83 11.53
CA GLN A 86 -22.59 -10.05 11.47
C GLN A 86 -21.68 -10.15 12.71
N THR A 87 -21.68 -11.29 13.36
CA THR A 87 -20.72 -11.60 14.42
C THR A 87 -20.38 -13.09 14.39
N SER A 88 -19.11 -13.41 14.59
CA SER A 88 -18.62 -14.79 14.62
C SER A 88 -18.95 -15.64 13.37
N GLY A 89 -19.11 -15.00 12.21
CA GLY A 89 -19.46 -15.67 10.95
C GLY A 89 -20.96 -15.82 10.70
N ASP A 90 -21.79 -15.56 11.70
CA ASP A 90 -23.25 -15.66 11.58
C ASP A 90 -23.89 -14.31 11.27
N PHE A 91 -24.94 -14.30 10.41
CA PHE A 91 -25.75 -13.14 10.12
C PHE A 91 -27.03 -13.16 10.98
N TYR A 92 -27.28 -12.05 11.64
CA TYR A 92 -28.48 -11.83 12.45
C TYR A 92 -29.34 -10.76 11.77
N ILE A 93 -30.55 -11.14 11.37
CA ILE A 93 -31.54 -10.23 10.81
C ILE A 93 -32.48 -9.79 11.93
N LEU A 94 -32.61 -8.49 12.12
CA LEU A 94 -33.48 -7.91 13.13
C LEU A 94 -34.91 -7.80 12.57
N LYS A 95 -35.85 -8.45 13.24
CA LYS A 95 -37.24 -8.55 12.76
C LYS A 95 -38.09 -7.30 13.03
N THR A 96 -37.66 -6.43 13.95
CA THR A 96 -38.50 -5.30 14.41
C THR A 96 -37.69 -4.01 14.50
N ILE A 97 -38.24 -2.93 13.95
CA ILE A 97 -37.68 -1.58 14.04
C ILE A 97 -37.82 -1.11 15.51
N GLY A 98 -36.69 -0.77 16.15
CA GLY A 98 -36.67 -0.19 17.49
C GLY A 98 -36.54 -1.17 18.65
N GLU A 99 -36.34 -2.48 18.41
CA GLU A 99 -35.92 -3.41 19.45
C GLU A 99 -34.55 -2.99 20.02
N LYS A 100 -34.47 -2.92 21.35
CA LYS A 100 -33.16 -2.85 22.02
C LYS A 100 -32.45 -4.16 21.76
N ILE A 101 -31.45 -4.09 20.93
CA ILE A 101 -30.61 -5.25 20.63
C ILE A 101 -29.83 -5.59 21.89
N ALA A 102 -30.30 -6.57 22.65
CA ALA A 102 -29.43 -7.32 23.53
C ALA A 102 -28.59 -8.20 22.60
N ILE A 103 -27.45 -7.67 22.13
CA ILE A 103 -26.47 -8.50 21.46
C ILE A 103 -26.08 -9.58 22.46
N PRO A 104 -26.39 -10.87 22.24
CA PRO A 104 -25.86 -11.90 23.06
C PRO A 104 -24.34 -11.76 22.94
N SER A 105 -23.68 -11.36 24.00
CA SER A 105 -22.24 -11.42 24.06
C SER A 105 -21.91 -12.91 24.24
N PRO A 106 -21.58 -13.66 23.20
CA PRO A 106 -21.08 -15.00 23.43
C PRO A 106 -19.80 -14.85 24.21
N ASN A 107 -19.60 -15.68 25.24
CA ASN A 107 -18.33 -15.83 25.94
C ASN A 107 -17.23 -16.44 25.02
N ARG A 108 -17.30 -16.14 23.73
CA ARG A 108 -16.32 -16.51 22.71
C ARG A 108 -15.49 -15.27 22.41
N MET A 109 -14.19 -15.43 22.39
CA MET A 109 -13.31 -14.38 21.86
C MET A 109 -13.85 -13.99 20.47
N PRO A 110 -14.18 -12.71 20.24
CA PRO A 110 -14.69 -12.30 18.96
C PRO A 110 -13.63 -12.64 17.92
N HIS A 111 -13.97 -13.48 16.96
CA HIS A 111 -13.12 -13.71 15.81
C HIS A 111 -13.09 -12.43 14.98
N SER A 112 -11.96 -11.79 14.92
CA SER A 112 -11.72 -10.60 14.12
C SER A 112 -10.62 -10.88 13.10
N PRO A 113 -10.47 -10.08 12.06
CA PRO A 113 -9.31 -10.18 11.17
C PRO A 113 -7.96 -10.08 11.89
N HIS A 114 -7.95 -9.52 13.10
CA HIS A 114 -6.76 -9.41 13.94
C HIS A 114 -6.55 -10.59 14.89
N SER A 115 -7.50 -11.51 14.97
CA SER A 115 -7.32 -12.74 15.77
C SER A 115 -6.34 -13.68 15.06
N PRO A 116 -5.43 -14.34 15.81
CA PRO A 116 -4.49 -15.27 15.22
C PRO A 116 -5.19 -16.34 14.38
N THR A 117 -4.61 -16.69 13.24
CA THR A 117 -5.07 -17.72 12.30
C THR A 117 -6.39 -17.46 11.56
N THR A 118 -7.19 -16.47 11.92
CA THR A 118 -8.52 -16.23 11.36
C THR A 118 -8.47 -16.00 9.85
N LEU A 119 -7.61 -15.09 9.38
CA LEU A 119 -7.43 -14.82 7.95
C LEU A 119 -6.89 -16.05 7.21
N TYR A 120 -5.95 -16.75 7.80
CA TYR A 120 -5.42 -17.97 7.22
C TYR A 120 -6.51 -19.04 7.06
N ASN A 121 -7.24 -19.35 8.12
CA ASN A 121 -8.29 -20.38 8.10
C ASN A 121 -9.45 -20.03 7.18
N GLY A 122 -9.85 -18.75 7.13
CA GLY A 122 -10.98 -18.30 6.33
C GLY A 122 -10.66 -18.04 4.87
N MET A 123 -9.42 -17.64 4.55
CA MET A 123 -9.09 -17.13 3.22
C MET A 123 -8.00 -17.94 2.50
N ILE A 124 -7.03 -18.50 3.20
CA ILE A 124 -5.89 -19.18 2.59
C ILE A 124 -6.10 -20.71 2.59
N SER A 125 -6.39 -21.29 3.75
CA SER A 125 -6.55 -22.73 3.89
C SER A 125 -7.58 -23.36 2.94
N PRO A 126 -8.75 -22.75 2.66
CA PRO A 126 -9.69 -23.31 1.68
C PRO A 126 -9.15 -23.35 0.24
N LEU A 127 -8.18 -22.50 -0.11
CA LEU A 127 -7.59 -22.43 -1.44
C LEU A 127 -6.45 -23.42 -1.64
N SER A 128 -5.97 -24.10 -0.61
CA SER A 128 -4.76 -24.95 -0.65
C SER A 128 -4.84 -26.12 -1.63
N LYS A 129 -6.07 -26.53 -2.02
CA LYS A 129 -6.29 -27.59 -3.01
C LYS A 129 -6.29 -27.06 -4.46
N TYR A 130 -6.24 -25.74 -4.63
CA TYR A 130 -6.25 -25.15 -5.96
C TYR A 130 -4.83 -25.12 -6.53
N SER A 131 -4.66 -25.69 -7.74
CA SER A 131 -3.37 -25.65 -8.42
C SER A 131 -3.03 -24.25 -8.89
N LEU A 132 -1.83 -23.79 -8.59
CA LEU A 132 -1.35 -22.46 -9.00
C LEU A 132 0.12 -22.51 -9.41
N LYS A 133 0.53 -21.52 -10.22
CA LYS A 133 1.89 -21.41 -10.74
C LYS A 133 2.82 -20.67 -9.76
N GLY A 134 2.26 -19.84 -8.90
CA GLY A 134 2.98 -19.04 -7.93
C GLY A 134 2.07 -18.02 -7.27
N PHE A 135 2.63 -17.17 -6.44
CA PHE A 135 1.93 -16.13 -5.72
C PHE A 135 2.38 -14.74 -6.19
N ILE A 136 1.45 -13.80 -6.24
CA ILE A 136 1.74 -12.38 -6.27
C ILE A 136 1.22 -11.74 -4.98
N TRP A 137 1.98 -10.79 -4.42
CA TRP A 137 1.69 -10.23 -3.11
C TRP A 137 1.89 -8.71 -3.11
N TYR A 138 0.91 -7.97 -2.58
CA TYR A 138 1.01 -6.54 -2.42
C TYR A 138 0.51 -6.14 -1.04
N GLN A 139 1.42 -6.04 -0.10
CA GLN A 139 1.14 -5.66 1.30
C GLN A 139 2.44 -5.18 1.96
N GLY A 140 2.32 -4.42 3.03
CA GLY A 140 3.45 -4.00 3.86
C GLY A 140 3.16 -2.73 4.65
N GLU A 141 2.29 -1.88 4.16
CA GLU A 141 2.04 -0.53 4.67
C GLU A 141 1.65 -0.52 6.15
N SER A 142 0.80 -1.46 6.58
CA SER A 142 0.42 -1.61 8.00
C SER A 142 1.55 -2.13 8.89
N ASN A 143 2.64 -2.62 8.32
CA ASN A 143 3.83 -3.06 9.05
C ASN A 143 4.91 -1.96 9.15
N GLN A 144 4.67 -0.80 8.56
CA GLN A 144 5.50 0.39 8.71
C GLN A 144 5.64 0.70 10.23
N GLY A 145 6.85 0.93 10.68
CA GLY A 145 7.20 1.04 12.10
C GLY A 145 7.64 -0.28 12.76
N ARG A 146 7.41 -1.44 12.13
CA ARG A 146 7.78 -2.78 12.62
C ARG A 146 8.71 -3.53 11.66
N ALA A 147 9.64 -2.82 11.03
CA ALA A 147 10.52 -3.36 10.00
C ALA A 147 11.37 -4.55 10.49
N GLU A 148 11.87 -4.52 11.72
CA GLU A 148 12.65 -5.64 12.30
C GLU A 148 11.79 -6.91 12.42
N GLN A 149 10.56 -6.79 12.89
CA GLN A 149 9.63 -7.91 12.93
C GLN A 149 9.34 -8.44 11.50
N TYR A 150 9.19 -7.54 10.54
CA TYR A 150 8.87 -7.90 9.16
C TYR A 150 9.97 -8.69 8.47
N LYS A 151 11.25 -8.49 8.83
CA LYS A 151 12.39 -9.28 8.33
C LYS A 151 12.25 -10.78 8.60
N THR A 152 11.54 -11.15 9.67
CA THR A 152 11.24 -12.54 10.02
C THR A 152 9.85 -12.94 9.55
N LEU A 153 8.87 -12.06 9.74
CA LEU A 153 7.47 -12.37 9.49
C LEU A 153 7.18 -12.60 8.01
N PHE A 154 7.71 -11.76 7.12
CA PHE A 154 7.41 -11.89 5.70
C PHE A 154 8.03 -13.14 5.05
N PRO A 155 9.31 -13.48 5.30
CA PRO A 155 9.82 -14.80 4.93
C PRO A 155 9.01 -15.97 5.47
N ALA A 156 8.51 -15.88 6.71
CA ALA A 156 7.69 -16.92 7.31
C ALA A 156 6.32 -17.09 6.61
N VAL A 157 5.70 -16.00 6.14
CA VAL A 157 4.49 -16.07 5.31
C VAL A 157 4.76 -16.86 4.02
N ILE A 158 5.87 -16.58 3.35
CA ILE A 158 6.26 -17.28 2.12
C ILE A 158 6.43 -18.78 2.39
N ASP A 159 7.15 -19.13 3.45
CA ASP A 159 7.38 -20.55 3.82
C ASP A 159 6.07 -21.25 4.20
N SER A 160 5.22 -20.59 4.97
CA SER A 160 3.91 -21.10 5.38
C SER A 160 3.02 -21.42 4.17
N TRP A 161 2.96 -20.51 3.18
CA TRP A 161 2.15 -20.74 2.00
C TRP A 161 2.74 -21.83 1.11
N ARG A 162 4.06 -21.85 0.89
CA ARG A 162 4.72 -22.93 0.17
C ARG A 162 4.48 -24.30 0.81
N SER A 163 4.57 -24.39 2.13
CA SER A 163 4.26 -25.59 2.89
C SER A 163 2.80 -26.03 2.71
N GLN A 164 1.86 -25.05 2.73
CA GLN A 164 0.43 -25.33 2.56
C GLN A 164 0.11 -25.93 1.19
N TRP A 165 0.82 -25.53 0.12
CA TRP A 165 0.69 -26.08 -1.22
C TRP A 165 1.63 -27.28 -1.47
N ALA A 166 2.32 -27.76 -0.44
CA ALA A 166 3.30 -28.86 -0.53
C ALA A 166 4.34 -28.66 -1.65
N ASN A 167 4.75 -27.40 -1.89
CA ASN A 167 5.73 -27.06 -2.90
C ASN A 167 6.61 -25.88 -2.44
N GLU A 168 7.77 -26.19 -1.88
CA GLU A 168 8.72 -25.21 -1.36
C GLU A 168 9.32 -24.29 -2.42
N ASN A 169 9.18 -24.67 -3.71
CA ASN A 169 9.74 -23.92 -4.83
C ASN A 169 8.73 -23.01 -5.54
N LEU A 170 7.49 -22.90 -5.05
CA LEU A 170 6.50 -22.00 -5.66
C LEU A 170 7.06 -20.58 -5.74
N PRO A 171 7.02 -19.96 -6.94
CA PRO A 171 7.39 -18.56 -7.10
C PRO A 171 6.56 -17.64 -6.21
N PHE A 172 7.21 -16.64 -5.63
CA PHE A 172 6.55 -15.63 -4.80
C PHE A 172 7.06 -14.24 -5.19
N TYR A 173 6.25 -13.49 -5.93
CA TYR A 173 6.59 -12.16 -6.40
C TYR A 173 5.77 -11.11 -5.67
N TYR A 174 6.44 -10.07 -5.17
CA TYR A 174 5.76 -9.07 -4.36
C TYR A 174 6.12 -7.64 -4.77
N ALA A 175 5.20 -6.72 -4.50
CA ALA A 175 5.44 -5.30 -4.64
C ALA A 175 6.16 -4.76 -3.39
N GLN A 176 7.23 -4.00 -3.59
CA GLN A 176 7.80 -3.14 -2.55
C GLN A 176 6.78 -2.06 -2.19
N ILE A 177 6.66 -1.64 -0.93
CA ILE A 177 5.76 -0.54 -0.58
C ILE A 177 6.20 0.75 -1.28
N ALA A 178 5.22 1.47 -1.83
CA ALA A 178 5.46 2.74 -2.50
C ALA A 178 5.77 3.86 -1.49
N PRO A 179 6.55 4.88 -1.88
CA PRO A 179 6.73 6.08 -1.07
C PRO A 179 5.41 6.81 -0.80
N PHE A 180 5.17 7.22 0.47
CA PHE A 180 3.98 7.92 0.88
C PHE A 180 4.30 8.99 1.94
N GLY A 181 3.82 10.22 1.75
CA GLY A 181 4.08 11.35 2.64
C GLY A 181 3.42 11.22 4.02
N GLY A 182 2.25 10.59 4.09
CA GLY A 182 1.51 10.44 5.36
C GLY A 182 2.15 9.49 6.38
N TYR A 183 3.23 8.81 6.04
CA TYR A 183 4.00 8.06 7.03
C TYR A 183 4.71 8.97 8.06
N ASP A 184 5.06 10.18 7.68
CA ASP A 184 5.71 11.16 8.56
C ASP A 184 4.84 11.53 9.75
N ASN A 185 3.52 11.51 9.59
CA ASN A 185 2.56 11.87 10.63
C ASN A 185 2.40 10.78 11.72
N ARG A 186 3.02 9.61 11.55
CA ARG A 186 2.88 8.46 12.47
C ARG A 186 4.04 8.29 13.44
N THR A 187 5.05 9.14 13.36
CA THR A 187 6.32 8.98 14.09
C THR A 187 6.76 10.27 14.78
N GLU A 188 5.89 10.85 15.60
CA GLU A 188 6.16 12.11 16.32
C GLU A 188 7.37 12.07 17.27
N SER A 189 8.03 10.93 17.46
CA SER A 189 9.09 10.80 18.47
C SER A 189 10.37 10.09 18.06
N SER A 190 10.61 9.78 16.78
CA SER A 190 11.84 9.08 16.40
C SER A 190 12.45 9.60 15.09
N ASP A 191 13.79 9.75 15.08
CA ASP A 191 14.59 10.00 13.87
C ASP A 191 14.58 8.83 12.85
N ARG A 192 13.72 7.84 13.06
CA ARG A 192 13.60 6.65 12.24
C ARG A 192 12.73 6.90 11.02
N ILE A 193 13.23 6.51 9.86
CA ILE A 193 12.48 6.57 8.60
C ILE A 193 11.87 5.19 8.34
N THR A 194 10.75 4.94 8.99
CA THR A 194 10.15 3.62 9.18
C THR A 194 9.72 2.94 7.88
N SER A 195 9.29 3.70 6.86
CA SER A 195 8.96 3.12 5.57
C SER A 195 10.22 2.72 4.76
N ALA A 196 11.33 3.47 4.90
CA ALA A 196 12.59 3.09 4.29
C ALA A 196 13.15 1.80 4.92
N GLU A 197 13.05 1.66 6.26
CA GLU A 197 13.41 0.44 6.96
C GLU A 197 12.56 -0.76 6.52
N LEU A 198 11.26 -0.54 6.25
CA LEU A 198 10.39 -1.60 5.76
C LEU A 198 10.72 -2.01 4.32
N ARG A 199 10.99 -1.04 3.42
CA ARG A 199 11.48 -1.34 2.07
C ARG A 199 12.79 -2.13 2.09
N GLU A 200 13.69 -1.81 3.03
CA GLU A 200 14.91 -2.61 3.25
C GLU A 200 14.57 -4.05 3.66
N SER A 201 13.61 -4.24 4.57
CA SER A 201 13.19 -5.57 5.01
C SER A 201 12.57 -6.37 3.86
N GLN A 202 11.78 -5.73 3.00
CA GLN A 202 11.28 -6.33 1.77
C GLN A 202 12.43 -6.72 0.83
N MET A 203 13.39 -5.83 0.58
CA MET A 203 14.56 -6.12 -0.26
C MET A 203 15.38 -7.31 0.28
N LEU A 204 15.57 -7.39 1.60
CA LEU A 204 16.30 -8.50 2.22
C LEU A 204 15.59 -9.86 2.03
N THR A 205 14.28 -9.89 1.86
CA THR A 205 13.50 -11.10 1.59
C THR A 205 13.84 -11.72 0.23
N MET A 206 14.39 -10.96 -0.72
CA MET A 206 14.87 -11.47 -2.00
C MET A 206 16.02 -12.49 -1.90
N LYS A 207 16.63 -12.64 -0.73
CA LYS A 207 17.64 -13.70 -0.48
C LYS A 207 17.04 -15.11 -0.48
N LYS A 208 15.70 -15.23 -0.38
CA LYS A 208 15.04 -16.52 -0.50
C LYS A 208 14.99 -16.94 -1.97
N SER A 209 15.07 -18.24 -2.21
CA SER A 209 14.94 -18.82 -3.55
C SER A 209 13.55 -18.57 -4.14
N ASN A 210 13.47 -18.39 -5.46
CA ASN A 210 12.23 -18.20 -6.20
C ASN A 210 11.35 -17.05 -5.67
N VAL A 211 11.99 -15.98 -5.27
CA VAL A 211 11.35 -14.75 -4.79
C VAL A 211 11.79 -13.58 -5.67
N GLY A 212 10.89 -12.66 -5.96
CA GLY A 212 11.19 -11.46 -6.73
C GLY A 212 10.39 -10.26 -6.23
N MET A 213 10.95 -9.06 -6.41
CA MET A 213 10.37 -7.82 -5.92
C MET A 213 10.14 -6.82 -7.05
N ALA A 214 8.89 -6.43 -7.27
CA ALA A 214 8.54 -5.30 -8.12
C ALA A 214 8.82 -3.99 -7.35
N ILE A 215 9.75 -3.20 -7.85
CA ILE A 215 10.14 -1.92 -7.23
C ILE A 215 9.10 -0.87 -7.61
N THR A 216 8.68 -0.05 -6.64
CA THR A 216 7.60 0.95 -6.79
C THR A 216 8.00 2.35 -6.33
N THR A 217 9.29 2.62 -6.24
CA THR A 217 9.86 3.88 -5.72
C THR A 217 9.49 5.13 -6.57
N ASP A 218 9.05 4.94 -7.81
CA ASP A 218 8.57 5.97 -8.74
C ASP A 218 7.04 6.09 -8.80
N LEU A 219 6.32 5.20 -8.13
CA LEU A 219 4.85 5.10 -8.20
C LEU A 219 4.13 5.68 -6.97
N GLY A 220 4.89 6.17 -5.98
CA GLY A 220 4.34 6.71 -4.75
C GLY A 220 3.51 7.98 -4.94
N ASP A 221 2.67 8.27 -3.95
CA ASP A 221 1.85 9.47 -3.90
C ASP A 221 2.06 10.18 -2.55
N PRO A 222 2.31 11.51 -2.53
CA PRO A 222 2.53 12.22 -1.27
C PRO A 222 1.28 12.32 -0.40
N LYS A 223 0.08 12.20 -0.98
CA LYS A 223 -1.20 12.42 -0.30
C LYS A 223 -2.01 11.14 -0.08
N SER A 224 -1.74 10.08 -0.85
CA SER A 224 -2.49 8.83 -0.77
C SER A 224 -1.57 7.63 -0.56
N ILE A 225 -1.91 6.79 0.43
CA ILE A 225 -1.26 5.49 0.64
C ILE A 225 -1.63 4.49 -0.47
N HIS A 226 -2.67 4.79 -1.24
CA HIS A 226 -3.16 3.98 -2.35
C HIS A 226 -2.81 4.65 -3.69
N PRO A 227 -1.56 4.53 -4.19
CA PRO A 227 -1.18 5.14 -5.45
C PRO A 227 -1.99 4.56 -6.61
N PRO A 228 -2.45 5.37 -7.57
CA PRO A 228 -3.37 4.93 -8.62
C PRO A 228 -2.73 4.07 -9.72
N LYS A 229 -1.42 4.12 -9.86
CA LYS A 229 -0.66 3.43 -10.92
C LYS A 229 -0.52 1.92 -10.66
N LYS A 230 -1.66 1.21 -10.57
CA LYS A 230 -1.70 -0.23 -10.27
C LYS A 230 -1.29 -1.10 -11.47
N LYS A 231 -1.51 -0.61 -12.69
CA LYS A 231 -1.08 -1.32 -13.89
C LYS A 231 0.43 -1.52 -13.90
N GLU A 232 1.20 -0.47 -13.63
CA GLU A 232 2.66 -0.52 -13.60
C GLU A 232 3.19 -1.50 -12.56
N VAL A 233 2.51 -1.61 -11.40
CA VAL A 233 2.84 -2.61 -10.39
C VAL A 233 2.60 -4.02 -10.93
N GLY A 234 1.45 -4.26 -11.58
CA GLY A 234 1.10 -5.53 -12.21
C GLY A 234 2.09 -5.92 -13.31
N ASP A 235 2.44 -4.96 -14.19
CA ASP A 235 3.42 -5.17 -15.27
C ASP A 235 4.78 -5.60 -14.69
N ARG A 236 5.27 -4.96 -13.63
CA ARG A 236 6.54 -5.31 -12.97
C ARG A 236 6.51 -6.67 -12.29
N LEU A 237 5.40 -7.06 -11.69
CA LEU A 237 5.22 -8.41 -11.15
C LEU A 237 5.20 -9.45 -12.30
N ALA A 238 4.55 -9.13 -13.41
CA ALA A 238 4.51 -9.98 -14.59
C ALA A 238 5.91 -10.18 -15.22
N LEU A 239 6.78 -9.17 -15.25
CA LEU A 239 8.14 -9.30 -15.75
C LEU A 239 8.94 -10.37 -14.99
N TRP A 240 8.78 -10.43 -13.64
CA TRP A 240 9.39 -11.50 -12.85
C TRP A 240 8.92 -12.87 -13.28
N ALA A 241 7.60 -13.08 -13.38
CA ALA A 241 7.02 -14.35 -13.79
C ALA A 241 7.47 -14.71 -15.22
N LEU A 242 7.36 -13.80 -16.16
CA LEU A 242 7.76 -14.04 -17.57
C LEU A 242 9.20 -14.50 -17.68
N ASN A 243 10.15 -13.80 -17.01
CA ASN A 243 11.55 -14.19 -17.07
C ASN A 243 11.82 -15.50 -16.34
N LYS A 244 11.30 -15.69 -15.13
CA LYS A 244 11.66 -16.82 -14.25
C LYS A 244 10.89 -18.09 -14.56
N ASP A 245 9.59 -17.98 -14.88
CA ASP A 245 8.68 -19.12 -14.93
C ASP A 245 8.13 -19.42 -16.34
N TYR A 246 8.12 -18.43 -17.24
CA TYR A 246 7.60 -18.55 -18.60
C TYR A 246 8.67 -18.48 -19.68
N ASN A 247 9.95 -18.57 -19.30
CA ASN A 247 11.11 -18.69 -20.16
C ASN A 247 11.41 -17.51 -21.10
N PHE A 248 10.94 -16.31 -20.80
CA PHE A 248 11.33 -15.08 -21.51
C PHE A 248 12.66 -14.53 -20.96
N LYS A 249 13.75 -15.27 -21.14
CA LYS A 249 15.05 -15.03 -20.49
C LYS A 249 15.70 -13.70 -20.84
N ASP A 250 15.42 -13.16 -22.01
CA ASP A 250 15.96 -11.88 -22.49
C ASP A 250 15.24 -10.65 -21.87
N LEU A 251 14.11 -10.87 -21.19
CA LEU A 251 13.42 -9.79 -20.50
C LEU A 251 14.17 -9.38 -19.24
N VAL A 252 14.51 -8.12 -19.13
CA VAL A 252 14.97 -7.52 -17.85
C VAL A 252 13.75 -7.37 -16.93
N HIS A 253 13.80 -7.99 -15.76
CA HIS A 253 12.64 -8.19 -14.91
C HIS A 253 12.69 -7.39 -13.61
N SER A 254 13.76 -6.63 -13.36
CA SER A 254 13.89 -5.72 -12.20
C SER A 254 14.59 -4.44 -12.59
N GLY A 255 14.32 -3.39 -11.85
CA GLY A 255 15.16 -2.20 -11.82
C GLY A 255 16.42 -2.41 -10.96
N PRO A 256 17.32 -1.44 -10.89
CA PRO A 256 18.57 -1.53 -10.15
C PRO A 256 18.36 -1.81 -8.66
N ILE A 257 19.01 -2.85 -8.16
CA ILE A 257 19.05 -3.22 -6.74
C ILE A 257 20.48 -3.10 -6.24
N TYR A 258 20.67 -2.46 -5.09
CA TYR A 258 21.97 -2.32 -4.47
C TYR A 258 22.69 -3.67 -4.32
N LYS A 259 23.90 -3.75 -4.84
CA LYS A 259 24.77 -4.93 -4.76
C LYS A 259 25.91 -4.73 -3.76
N SER A 260 26.73 -3.71 -3.99
CA SER A 260 27.91 -3.44 -3.17
C SER A 260 28.34 -1.98 -3.29
N VAL A 261 29.23 -1.57 -2.42
CA VAL A 261 29.91 -0.26 -2.48
C VAL A 261 31.39 -0.40 -2.14
N ASP A 262 32.21 0.30 -2.92
CA ASP A 262 33.63 0.48 -2.66
C ASP A 262 33.93 1.93 -2.26
N PHE A 263 34.58 2.13 -1.12
CA PHE A 263 34.95 3.46 -0.65
C PHE A 263 36.42 3.75 -0.95
N ASN A 264 36.68 4.73 -1.81
CA ASN A 264 38.04 5.12 -2.19
C ASN A 264 38.11 6.63 -2.48
N ASN A 265 39.22 7.26 -2.09
CA ASN A 265 39.54 8.67 -2.37
C ASN A 265 38.38 9.64 -2.06
N GLY A 266 37.72 9.47 -0.92
CA GLY A 266 36.59 10.33 -0.50
C GLY A 266 35.30 10.10 -1.22
N LYS A 267 35.18 9.05 -2.00
CA LYS A 267 33.99 8.71 -2.81
C LYS A 267 33.47 7.30 -2.50
N ALA A 268 32.22 7.06 -2.77
CA ALA A 268 31.58 5.75 -2.75
C ALA A 268 31.27 5.34 -4.19
N LEU A 269 31.75 4.20 -4.65
CA LEU A 269 31.42 3.60 -5.93
C LEU A 269 30.37 2.52 -5.71
N VAL A 270 29.11 2.80 -6.04
CA VAL A 270 27.96 1.93 -5.82
C VAL A 270 27.70 1.08 -7.05
N SER A 271 27.61 -0.23 -6.85
CA SER A 271 27.27 -1.23 -7.87
C SER A 271 25.85 -1.74 -7.66
N PHE A 272 25.18 -2.07 -8.75
CA PHE A 272 23.80 -2.56 -8.74
C PHE A 272 23.69 -3.88 -9.51
N ASP A 273 22.82 -4.77 -9.05
CA ASP A 273 22.27 -5.86 -9.85
C ASP A 273 21.17 -5.30 -10.76
N TYR A 274 20.86 -5.97 -11.87
CA TYR A 274 19.89 -5.56 -12.89
C TYR A 274 20.19 -4.21 -13.56
N ALA A 275 21.46 -3.91 -13.71
CA ALA A 275 21.97 -2.70 -14.36
C ALA A 275 22.93 -3.02 -15.52
N ASP A 276 22.88 -4.23 -16.09
CA ASP A 276 23.84 -4.67 -17.12
C ASP A 276 23.73 -3.87 -18.42
N SER A 277 22.55 -3.43 -18.80
CA SER A 277 22.28 -2.54 -19.93
C SER A 277 22.76 -1.09 -19.70
N GLY A 278 23.11 -0.76 -18.45
CA GLY A 278 23.49 0.56 -17.97
C GLY A 278 22.41 1.24 -17.14
N LEU A 279 22.83 2.30 -16.47
CA LEU A 279 21.97 3.16 -15.68
C LEU A 279 21.55 4.40 -16.47
N TYR A 280 20.39 4.95 -16.10
CA TYR A 280 19.84 6.15 -16.71
C TYR A 280 19.22 7.06 -15.64
N CYS A 281 19.39 8.35 -15.79
CA CYS A 281 18.71 9.40 -15.03
C CYS A 281 18.10 10.38 -16.06
N PRO A 282 16.80 10.66 -16.03
CA PRO A 282 16.18 11.61 -16.97
C PRO A 282 16.57 13.06 -16.69
N ASP A 283 17.06 13.35 -15.47
CA ASP A 283 17.42 14.68 -15.01
C ASP A 283 18.95 14.87 -15.06
N ASP A 284 19.40 16.11 -14.92
CA ASP A 284 20.84 16.44 -14.89
C ASP A 284 21.55 15.87 -13.67
N LYS A 285 20.81 15.57 -12.60
CA LYS A 285 21.32 15.11 -11.31
C LYS A 285 20.48 13.96 -10.76
N ILE A 286 21.16 12.91 -10.28
CA ILE A 286 20.47 11.87 -9.52
C ILE A 286 20.18 12.40 -8.12
N GLU A 287 18.92 12.35 -7.71
CA GLU A 287 18.48 12.84 -6.41
C GLU A 287 18.53 11.73 -5.33
N HIS A 288 18.42 12.17 -4.08
CA HIS A 288 18.21 11.34 -2.90
C HIS A 288 19.37 10.41 -2.50
N PHE A 289 20.59 10.62 -3.04
CA PHE A 289 21.78 10.04 -2.44
C PHE A 289 22.19 10.82 -1.20
N GLU A 290 22.59 10.07 -0.18
CA GLU A 290 23.20 10.60 1.04
C GLU A 290 24.37 9.72 1.44
N ILE A 291 25.40 10.33 2.05
CA ILE A 291 26.65 9.68 2.43
C ILE A 291 27.04 10.06 3.86
N ALA A 292 27.63 9.13 4.59
CA ALA A 292 28.07 9.35 5.97
C ALA A 292 29.51 8.87 6.21
N GLY A 293 30.19 9.51 7.16
CA GLY A 293 31.46 9.08 7.72
C GLY A 293 31.29 8.10 8.89
N ARG A 294 32.33 7.99 9.74
CA ARG A 294 32.27 7.16 10.97
C ARG A 294 31.32 7.69 12.04
N ASP A 295 30.97 8.98 11.95
CA ASP A 295 29.99 9.64 12.84
C ASP A 295 28.55 9.23 12.57
N LYS A 296 28.28 8.49 11.48
CA LYS A 296 26.96 8.03 11.03
C LYS A 296 25.99 9.16 10.70
N LYS A 297 26.47 10.40 10.60
CA LYS A 297 25.69 11.54 10.18
C LYS A 297 25.63 11.60 8.66
N TYR A 298 24.42 11.47 8.10
CA TYR A 298 24.20 11.49 6.67
C TYR A 298 24.06 12.91 6.13
N TYR A 299 24.78 13.19 5.04
CA TYR A 299 24.74 14.44 4.31
C TYR A 299 24.28 14.20 2.89
N PRO A 300 23.54 15.15 2.27
CA PRO A 300 23.24 15.10 0.85
C PRO A 300 24.51 14.92 0.02
N ALA A 301 24.40 14.12 -1.01
CA ALA A 301 25.56 13.77 -1.84
C ALA A 301 25.36 14.10 -3.31
N GLU A 302 26.45 14.52 -3.94
CA GLU A 302 26.56 14.57 -5.39
C GLU A 302 26.76 13.15 -5.92
N SER A 303 26.33 12.92 -7.16
CA SER A 303 26.47 11.61 -7.77
C SER A 303 26.60 11.69 -9.30
N LYS A 304 27.26 10.68 -9.89
CA LYS A 304 27.45 10.58 -11.34
C LYS A 304 27.40 9.12 -11.78
N ILE A 305 26.67 8.83 -12.84
CA ILE A 305 26.67 7.52 -13.49
C ILE A 305 28.01 7.30 -14.21
N ILE A 306 28.61 6.13 -14.01
CA ILE A 306 29.77 5.64 -14.74
C ILE A 306 29.47 4.20 -15.19
N GLY A 307 29.02 4.06 -16.44
CA GLY A 307 28.57 2.77 -16.95
C GLY A 307 27.34 2.24 -16.20
N ASN A 308 27.50 1.10 -15.53
CA ASN A 308 26.46 0.46 -14.73
C ASN A 308 26.62 0.71 -13.21
N ARG A 309 27.42 1.72 -12.83
CA ARG A 309 27.69 2.09 -11.42
C ARG A 309 27.43 3.58 -11.20
N VAL A 310 27.31 3.97 -9.93
CA VAL A 310 27.19 5.36 -9.51
C VAL A 310 28.31 5.73 -8.57
N VAL A 311 29.05 6.79 -8.88
CA VAL A 311 29.98 7.42 -7.96
C VAL A 311 29.23 8.47 -7.15
N VAL A 312 29.39 8.42 -5.81
CA VAL A 312 28.70 9.28 -4.85
C VAL A 312 29.74 9.96 -3.95
N TRP A 313 29.61 11.26 -3.71
CA TRP A 313 30.51 12.02 -2.84
C TRP A 313 29.80 13.22 -2.22
N SER A 314 30.40 13.75 -1.15
CA SER A 314 29.96 15.02 -0.53
C SER A 314 31.18 15.79 -0.04
N ALA A 315 31.16 17.10 -0.16
CA ALA A 315 32.20 17.97 0.41
C ALA A 315 32.30 17.86 1.94
N GLU A 316 31.14 17.58 2.57
CA GLU A 316 31.00 17.43 4.03
C GLU A 316 31.62 16.11 4.56
N VAL A 317 31.84 15.11 3.68
CA VAL A 317 32.28 13.76 4.09
C VAL A 317 33.54 13.33 3.36
N LYS A 318 34.69 13.69 3.89
CA LYS A 318 36.00 13.38 3.29
C LYS A 318 36.34 11.88 3.31
N LYS A 319 35.84 11.13 4.28
CA LYS A 319 36.12 9.70 4.47
C LYS A 319 34.81 8.93 4.65
N PRO A 320 34.09 8.68 3.54
CA PRO A 320 32.81 7.99 3.60
C PRO A 320 32.95 6.54 4.07
N LYS A 321 31.96 6.06 4.79
CA LYS A 321 31.85 4.70 5.31
C LYS A 321 30.47 4.10 5.03
N SER A 322 29.47 4.93 4.70
CA SER A 322 28.14 4.49 4.40
C SER A 322 27.50 5.38 3.34
N VAL A 323 26.66 4.79 2.50
CA VAL A 323 25.88 5.47 1.47
C VAL A 323 24.44 4.93 1.49
N ARG A 324 23.47 5.77 1.20
CA ARG A 324 22.08 5.38 1.06
C ARG A 324 21.39 6.14 -0.07
N LEU A 325 20.34 5.55 -0.65
CA LEU A 325 19.53 6.13 -1.71
C LEU A 325 18.06 6.05 -1.32
N GLY A 326 17.32 7.17 -1.44
CA GLY A 326 15.88 7.20 -1.20
C GLY A 326 15.49 6.77 0.22
N TRP A 327 16.31 7.12 1.21
CA TRP A 327 16.07 6.78 2.63
C TRP A 327 15.11 7.80 3.26
N LYS A 328 13.88 7.84 2.72
CA LYS A 328 12.81 8.78 3.10
C LYS A 328 11.47 8.07 3.08
N ASN A 329 10.47 8.61 3.78
CA ASN A 329 9.11 8.10 3.72
C ASN A 329 8.49 8.38 2.34
N TYR A 330 8.60 9.62 1.87
CA TYR A 330 8.24 10.00 0.52
C TYR A 330 9.43 10.58 -0.25
N PHE A 331 9.57 10.12 -1.46
CA PHE A 331 10.48 10.64 -2.49
C PHE A 331 10.04 10.12 -3.85
N LYS A 332 10.53 10.71 -4.91
CA LYS A 332 10.38 10.21 -6.27
C LYS A 332 11.76 9.88 -6.81
N ILE A 333 12.01 8.61 -7.06
CA ILE A 333 13.29 8.17 -7.62
C ILE A 333 13.44 8.67 -9.06
N ASN A 334 14.67 9.04 -9.45
CA ASN A 334 15.03 9.38 -10.81
C ASN A 334 16.25 8.59 -11.35
N LEU A 335 16.59 7.50 -10.68
CA LEU A 335 17.59 6.54 -11.15
C LEU A 335 16.88 5.28 -11.66
N PHE A 336 17.18 4.90 -12.90
CA PHE A 336 16.58 3.76 -13.61
C PHE A 336 17.67 2.94 -14.29
N ASN A 337 17.36 1.69 -14.68
CA ASN A 337 18.10 1.03 -15.75
C ASN A 337 17.62 1.53 -17.13
N LYS A 338 18.31 1.13 -18.20
CA LYS A 338 17.93 1.56 -19.57
C LYS A 338 16.60 0.99 -20.05
N GLU A 339 16.07 -0.03 -19.38
CA GLU A 339 14.73 -0.58 -19.62
C GLU A 339 13.61 0.27 -18.97
N GLY A 340 13.98 1.32 -18.24
CA GLY A 340 13.04 2.24 -17.59
C GLY A 340 12.48 1.73 -16.26
N LEU A 341 13.09 0.71 -15.67
CA LEU A 341 12.71 0.21 -14.36
C LEU A 341 13.46 0.96 -13.25
N PRO A 342 12.77 1.40 -12.18
CA PRO A 342 13.33 2.27 -11.15
C PRO A 342 14.28 1.54 -10.21
N ALA A 343 15.24 2.28 -9.63
CA ALA A 343 16.10 1.75 -8.58
C ALA A 343 15.35 1.61 -7.24
N SER A 344 15.64 0.54 -6.51
CA SER A 344 15.17 0.37 -5.13
C SER A 344 15.91 1.31 -4.18
N SER A 345 15.24 1.78 -3.12
CA SER A 345 15.92 2.42 -2.01
C SER A 345 16.78 1.42 -1.26
N PHE A 346 17.91 1.90 -0.72
CA PHE A 346 18.83 1.09 0.05
C PHE A 346 19.66 1.91 1.04
N ARG A 347 20.31 1.24 1.99
CA ARG A 347 21.52 1.72 2.69
C ARG A 347 22.57 0.64 2.66
N SER A 348 23.83 1.06 2.51
CA SER A 348 24.96 0.15 2.64
C SER A 348 25.11 -0.28 4.11
N LYS A 349 25.52 -1.52 4.32
CA LYS A 349 26.01 -1.95 5.64
C LYS A 349 27.38 -1.33 5.89
N GLU A 350 27.66 -1.07 7.15
CA GLU A 350 29.01 -0.68 7.60
C GLU A 350 30.01 -1.80 7.45
#